data_113f928b3ffad6ae7dfa1667dfedbcda
#
_entry.id   113f928b3ffad6ae7dfa1667dfedbcda
#
_cell.length_a   1.000
_cell.length_b   1.000
_cell.length_c   1.000
_cell.angle_alpha   90.00
_cell.angle_beta   90.00
_cell.angle_gamma   90.00
#
_symmetry.space_group_name_H-M   'P 1'
#
loop_
_entity.id
_entity.type
_entity.pdbx_description
1 polymer ?
#
loop_
_entity_poly.entity_id
_entity_poly.type
_entity_poly.pdbx_seq_one_letter_code
_entity_poly.pdbx_strand_id
1 'polypeptide(L)'
;MIDTIMLFAAGFGNRMRHLTENSPKTLIPILGKPILHHALELCKSYPFKKIVINTHYLHAKIAESIEEFKEQNPNFPKIIVIYEEELLETGGAIKNAIEILGDKPIFTLNTD
;
A
#
# COMPACT_ATOMS: atom_id res chain seq x y z
N MET A 1 0.74 0.25 22.30
CA MET A 1 0.39 1.16 21.17
C MET A 1 0.56 0.41 19.84
N ILE A 2 -0.39 0.56 18.95
CA ILE A 2 -0.29 -0.03 17.61
C ILE A 2 0.64 0.84 16.78
N ASP A 3 1.72 0.27 16.24
CA ASP A 3 2.73 1.04 15.50
C ASP A 3 2.92 0.57 14.05
N THR A 4 2.11 -0.37 13.60
CA THR A 4 2.19 -0.92 12.24
C THR A 4 0.83 -0.83 11.55
N ILE A 5 0.86 -0.42 10.28
CA ILE A 5 -0.33 -0.41 9.42
C ILE A 5 -0.02 -1.18 8.13
N MET A 6 -1.00 -1.94 7.66
CA MET A 6 -0.93 -2.61 6.36
C MET A 6 -1.89 -1.95 5.38
N LEU A 7 -1.35 -1.49 4.26
CA LEU A 7 -2.13 -0.91 3.16
C LEU A 7 -2.33 -1.97 2.09
N PHE A 8 -3.57 -2.19 1.68
CA PHE A 8 -3.90 -3.16 0.64
C PHE A 8 -3.90 -2.48 -0.73
N ALA A 9 -2.89 -2.78 -1.55
CA ALA A 9 -2.70 -2.19 -2.87
C ALA A 9 -2.63 -3.24 -3.99
N ALA A 10 -3.01 -4.49 -3.72
CA ALA A 10 -2.85 -5.59 -4.67
C ALA A 10 -3.97 -5.74 -5.68
N GLY A 11 -5.13 -5.10 -5.49
CA GLY A 11 -6.32 -5.29 -6.31
C GLY A 11 -6.19 -4.80 -7.74
N PHE A 12 -6.96 -5.40 -8.66
CA PHE A 12 -7.00 -5.01 -10.06
C PHE A 12 -7.83 -3.75 -10.33
N GLY A 13 -8.81 -3.44 -9.48
CA GLY A 13 -9.72 -2.33 -9.73
C GLY A 13 -10.68 -2.58 -10.89
N ASN A 14 -11.29 -3.76 -10.94
CA ASN A 14 -12.14 -4.19 -12.06
C ASN A 14 -13.27 -3.21 -12.42
N ARG A 15 -13.81 -2.50 -11.44
CA ARG A 15 -14.90 -1.52 -11.67
C ARG A 15 -14.43 -0.29 -12.44
N MET A 16 -13.12 -0.04 -12.47
CA MET A 16 -12.52 1.10 -13.14
C MET A 16 -11.58 0.63 -14.27
N ARG A 17 -11.97 -0.44 -14.93
CA ARG A 17 -11.15 -1.16 -15.89
C ARG A 17 -10.47 -0.28 -16.94
N HIS A 18 -11.18 0.67 -17.52
CA HIS A 18 -10.63 1.58 -18.51
C HIS A 18 -9.56 2.52 -17.96
N LEU A 19 -9.57 2.78 -16.64
CA LEU A 19 -8.57 3.61 -15.96
C LEU A 19 -7.41 2.77 -15.43
N THR A 20 -7.59 1.44 -15.31
CA THR A 20 -6.58 0.56 -14.72
C THR A 20 -5.84 -0.31 -15.73
N GLU A 21 -6.10 -0.15 -17.03
CA GLU A 21 -5.44 -0.92 -18.10
C GLU A 21 -3.91 -0.82 -18.02
N ASN A 22 -3.38 0.37 -17.75
CA ASN A 22 -1.94 0.63 -17.71
C ASN A 22 -1.46 1.10 -16.35
N SER A 23 -2.35 1.10 -15.33
CA SER A 23 -2.01 1.57 -14.00
C SER A 23 -2.89 0.87 -12.97
N PRO A 24 -2.34 0.45 -11.82
CA PRO A 24 -3.16 -0.14 -10.77
C PRO A 24 -4.09 0.92 -10.18
N LYS A 25 -5.23 0.48 -9.64
CA LYS A 25 -6.25 1.37 -9.09
C LYS A 25 -5.68 2.32 -8.04
N THR A 26 -4.80 1.84 -7.18
CA THR A 26 -4.19 2.64 -6.12
C THR A 26 -3.33 3.80 -6.63
N LEU A 27 -2.94 3.78 -7.92
CA LEU A 27 -2.17 4.87 -8.54
C LEU A 27 -3.00 5.83 -9.37
N ILE A 28 -4.32 5.64 -9.46
CA ILE A 28 -5.19 6.58 -10.15
C ILE A 28 -5.11 7.94 -9.43
N PRO A 29 -4.83 9.03 -10.16
CA PRO A 29 -4.71 10.33 -9.51
C PRO A 29 -6.06 10.89 -9.07
N ILE A 30 -6.08 11.40 -7.85
CA ILE A 30 -7.21 12.12 -7.28
C ILE A 30 -6.64 13.40 -6.69
N LEU A 31 -7.19 14.55 -7.08
CA LEU A 31 -6.70 15.86 -6.64
C LEU A 31 -5.19 16.02 -6.87
N GLY A 32 -4.73 15.55 -8.02
CA GLY A 32 -3.35 15.75 -8.46
C GLY A 32 -2.32 14.77 -7.94
N LYS A 33 -2.73 13.75 -7.16
CA LYS A 33 -1.78 12.72 -6.71
C LYS A 33 -2.44 11.34 -6.58
N PRO A 34 -1.65 10.25 -6.67
CA PRO A 34 -2.20 8.89 -6.60
C PRO A 34 -2.97 8.63 -5.30
N ILE A 35 -3.98 7.77 -5.38
CA ILE A 35 -4.73 7.33 -4.19
C ILE A 35 -3.77 6.82 -3.11
N LEU A 36 -2.78 6.03 -3.51
CA LEU A 36 -1.78 5.49 -2.58
C LEU A 36 -1.06 6.60 -1.81
N HIS A 37 -0.70 7.71 -2.48
CA HIS A 37 -0.03 8.83 -1.82
C HIS A 37 -0.96 9.52 -0.80
N HIS A 38 -2.27 9.62 -1.10
CA HIS A 38 -3.23 10.12 -0.12
C HIS A 38 -3.28 9.24 1.13
N ALA A 39 -3.26 7.91 0.94
CA ALA A 39 -3.24 6.96 2.05
C ALA A 39 -1.96 7.11 2.88
N LEU A 40 -0.81 7.25 2.24
CA LEU A 40 0.46 7.45 2.93
C LEU A 40 0.48 8.79 3.69
N GLU A 41 -0.07 9.86 3.10
CA GLU A 41 -0.21 11.14 3.79
C GLU A 41 -1.07 11.01 5.05
N LEU A 42 -2.15 10.24 4.98
CA LEU A 42 -3.01 9.99 6.13
C LEU A 42 -2.25 9.29 7.25
N CYS A 43 -1.30 8.42 6.92
CA CYS A 43 -0.47 7.73 7.91
C CYS A 43 0.42 8.68 8.73
N LYS A 44 0.66 9.90 8.25
CA LYS A 44 1.46 10.89 9.01
C LYS A 44 0.76 11.37 10.27
N SER A 45 -0.56 11.23 10.35
CA SER A 45 -1.34 11.70 11.51
C SER A 45 -1.27 10.79 12.73
N TYR A 46 -0.60 9.65 12.62
CA TYR A 46 -0.45 8.68 13.71
C TYR A 46 1.02 8.23 13.76
N PRO A 47 1.58 7.96 14.96
CA PRO A 47 3.00 7.64 15.08
C PRO A 47 3.34 6.19 14.67
N PHE A 48 3.05 5.82 13.43
CA PHE A 48 3.44 4.53 12.90
C PHE A 48 4.97 4.44 12.78
N LYS A 49 5.50 3.26 13.05
CA LYS A 49 6.93 2.95 12.86
C LYS A 49 7.16 2.15 11.58
N LYS A 50 6.12 1.45 11.11
CA LYS A 50 6.23 0.55 9.96
C LYS A 50 4.95 0.57 9.14
N ILE A 51 5.11 0.74 7.84
CA ILE A 51 4.03 0.70 6.86
C ILE A 51 4.29 -0.50 5.94
N VAL A 52 3.37 -1.45 5.88
CA VAL A 52 3.49 -2.63 5.00
C VAL A 52 2.49 -2.49 3.87
N ILE A 53 2.95 -2.63 2.63
CA ILE A 53 2.11 -2.48 1.44
C ILE A 53 2.17 -3.76 0.63
N ASN A 54 1.04 -4.44 0.43
CA ASN A 54 1.00 -5.58 -0.47
C ASN A 54 0.72 -5.13 -1.90
N THR A 55 1.34 -5.78 -2.86
CA THR A 55 1.20 -5.47 -4.27
C THR A 55 1.00 -6.75 -5.07
N HIS A 56 0.39 -6.64 -6.23
CA HIS A 56 0.23 -7.74 -7.17
C HIS A 56 0.20 -7.17 -8.59
N TYR A 57 -0.91 -6.59 -9.00
CA TYR A 57 -1.10 -6.02 -10.33
C TYR A 57 -0.20 -4.81 -10.53
N LEU A 58 0.61 -4.86 -11.59
CA LEU A 58 1.54 -3.79 -11.96
C LEU A 58 2.45 -3.37 -10.80
N HIS A 59 2.97 -4.35 -10.09
CA HIS A 59 3.86 -4.19 -8.93
C HIS A 59 4.96 -3.14 -9.16
N ALA A 60 5.63 -3.17 -10.30
CA ALA A 60 6.74 -2.26 -10.58
C ALA A 60 6.32 -0.79 -10.57
N LYS A 61 5.11 -0.48 -11.06
CA LYS A 61 4.60 0.90 -11.04
C LYS A 61 4.31 1.37 -9.64
N ILE A 62 3.78 0.49 -8.78
CA ILE A 62 3.54 0.82 -7.37
C ILE A 62 4.86 1.07 -6.66
N ALA A 63 5.85 0.20 -6.86
CA ALA A 63 7.17 0.34 -6.25
C ALA A 63 7.84 1.66 -6.63
N GLU A 64 7.75 2.04 -7.91
CA GLU A 64 8.28 3.32 -8.41
C GLU A 64 7.59 4.51 -7.74
N SER A 65 6.26 4.46 -7.63
CA SER A 65 5.48 5.52 -6.99
C SER A 65 5.84 5.66 -5.51
N ILE A 66 6.08 4.56 -4.81
CA ILE A 66 6.52 4.58 -3.41
C ILE A 66 7.89 5.22 -3.27
N GLU A 67 8.82 4.92 -4.18
CA GLU A 67 10.15 5.55 -4.16
C GLU A 67 10.06 7.07 -4.36
N GLU A 68 9.18 7.54 -5.26
CA GLU A 68 8.91 8.97 -5.42
C GLU A 68 8.40 9.60 -4.12
N PHE A 69 7.48 8.93 -3.44
CA PHE A 69 6.95 9.40 -2.17
C PHE A 69 8.05 9.49 -1.10
N LYS A 70 8.91 8.48 -1.01
CA LYS A 70 10.03 8.49 -0.05
C LYS A 70 10.99 9.63 -0.29
N GLU A 71 11.29 9.95 -1.54
CA GLU A 71 12.18 11.07 -1.89
C GLU A 71 11.61 12.40 -1.40
N GLN A 72 10.30 12.57 -1.50
CA GLN A 72 9.61 13.77 -1.06
C GLN A 72 9.38 13.81 0.45
N ASN A 73 9.52 12.69 1.13
CA ASN A 73 9.22 12.55 2.55
C ASN A 73 10.31 11.76 3.28
N PRO A 74 11.53 12.31 3.38
CA PRO A 74 12.69 11.55 3.89
C PRO A 74 12.56 11.09 5.35
N ASN A 75 11.68 11.72 6.12
CA ASN A 75 11.46 11.36 7.53
C ASN A 75 10.25 10.43 7.72
N PHE A 76 9.66 9.95 6.63
CA PHE A 76 8.51 9.04 6.72
C PHE A 76 8.94 7.71 7.34
N PRO A 77 8.03 7.02 8.07
CA PRO A 77 8.33 5.71 8.64
C PRO A 77 8.76 4.68 7.58
N LYS A 78 9.38 3.60 8.03
CA LYS A 78 9.83 2.53 7.15
C LYS A 78 8.66 1.95 6.36
N ILE A 79 8.83 1.85 5.04
CA ILE A 79 7.85 1.23 4.13
C ILE A 79 8.43 -0.10 3.65
N ILE A 80 7.65 -1.17 3.82
CA ILE A 80 8.00 -2.50 3.34
C ILE A 80 6.97 -2.92 2.29
N VAL A 81 7.43 -3.22 1.08
CA VAL A 81 6.56 -3.63 -0.03
C VAL A 81 6.65 -5.13 -0.19
N ILE A 82 5.49 -5.80 -0.23
CA ILE A 82 5.39 -7.24 -0.43
C ILE A 82 4.73 -7.49 -1.77
N TYR A 83 5.39 -8.26 -2.64
CA TYR A 83 4.80 -8.69 -3.90
C TYR A 83 4.08 -10.03 -3.70
N GLU A 84 2.82 -10.10 -4.13
CA GLU A 84 2.03 -11.32 -4.15
C GLU A 84 1.98 -11.85 -5.58
N GLU A 85 2.56 -13.00 -5.84
CA GLU A 85 2.53 -13.62 -7.17
C GLU A 85 1.11 -13.98 -7.57
N GLU A 86 0.30 -14.44 -6.61
CA GLU A 86 -1.12 -14.69 -6.77
C GLU A 86 -1.89 -13.69 -5.93
N LEU A 87 -3.00 -13.18 -6.45
CA LEU A 87 -3.85 -12.26 -5.71
C LEU A 87 -4.50 -12.98 -4.52
N LEU A 88 -4.20 -12.49 -3.33
CA LEU A 88 -4.73 -13.04 -2.08
C LEU A 88 -5.88 -12.18 -1.56
N GLU A 89 -6.85 -12.80 -0.91
CA GLU A 89 -7.88 -12.06 -0.17
C GLU A 89 -7.25 -11.44 1.08
N THR A 90 -7.97 -10.50 1.71
CA THR A 90 -7.47 -9.75 2.88
C THR A 90 -6.84 -10.64 3.95
N GLY A 91 -7.53 -11.72 4.35
CA GLY A 91 -6.99 -12.65 5.35
C GLY A 91 -5.73 -13.36 4.89
N GLY A 92 -5.68 -13.76 3.61
CA GLY A 92 -4.51 -14.39 3.01
C GLY A 92 -3.32 -13.43 2.90
N ALA A 93 -3.59 -12.17 2.56
CA ALA A 93 -2.56 -11.15 2.48
C ALA A 93 -1.92 -10.90 3.84
N ILE A 94 -2.71 -10.83 4.91
CA ILE A 94 -2.20 -10.67 6.27
C ILE A 94 -1.36 -11.88 6.68
N LYS A 95 -1.85 -13.09 6.40
CA LYS A 95 -1.13 -14.33 6.70
C LYS A 95 0.20 -14.39 5.96
N ASN A 96 0.23 -13.98 4.69
CA ASN A 96 1.44 -13.94 3.88
C ASN A 96 2.48 -12.97 4.45
N ALA A 97 2.03 -11.92 5.10
CA ALA A 97 2.89 -10.87 5.65
C ALA A 97 3.23 -11.07 7.13
N ILE A 98 2.79 -12.16 7.75
CA ILE A 98 2.81 -12.30 9.21
C ILE A 98 4.20 -12.18 9.83
N GLU A 99 5.23 -12.67 9.15
CA GLU A 99 6.61 -12.57 9.65
C GLU A 99 7.08 -11.11 9.72
N ILE A 100 6.58 -10.28 8.81
CA ILE A 100 6.92 -8.85 8.75
C ILE A 100 6.06 -8.05 9.72
N LEU A 101 4.77 -8.40 9.82
CA LEU A 101 3.82 -7.72 10.69
C LEU A 101 4.06 -8.02 12.18
N GLY A 102 4.56 -9.23 12.46
CA GLY A 102 4.71 -9.70 13.83
C GLY A 102 3.38 -10.17 14.43
N ASP A 103 3.38 -10.41 15.74
CA ASP A 103 2.22 -10.92 16.46
C ASP A 103 1.46 -9.84 17.24
N LYS A 104 1.84 -8.57 17.09
CA LYS A 104 1.15 -7.43 17.71
C LYS A 104 -0.06 -7.00 16.87
N PRO A 105 -1.04 -6.36 17.48
CA PRO A 105 -2.15 -5.76 16.72
C PRO A 105 -1.65 -4.77 15.68
N ILE A 106 -2.34 -4.71 14.54
CA ILE A 106 -2.03 -3.80 13.44
C ILE A 106 -3.29 -3.08 13.00
N PHE A 107 -3.12 -1.91 12.36
CA PHE A 107 -4.18 -1.30 11.57
C PHE A 107 -4.14 -1.82 10.14
N THR A 108 -5.27 -1.81 9.46
CA THR A 108 -5.36 -2.10 8.03
C THR A 108 -6.11 -0.98 7.33
N LEU A 109 -5.78 -0.73 6.07
CA LEU A 109 -6.43 0.29 5.26
C LEU A 109 -6.46 -0.13 3.80
N ASN A 110 -7.64 -0.09 3.19
CA ASN A 110 -7.76 -0.25 1.74
C ASN A 110 -7.36 1.06 1.05
N THR A 111 -6.68 0.93 -0.09
CA THR A 111 -6.21 2.09 -0.86
C THR A 111 -7.01 2.26 -2.16
N ASP A 112 -8.24 1.81 -2.18
CA ASP A 112 -9.11 1.94 -3.35
C ASP A 112 -10.39 2.73 -3.09
#